data_af068c5d06b7e9dcaf8b868d8e3e510a
#
_entry.id   af068c5d06b7e9dcaf8b868d8e3e510a
#
_cell.length_a   1.000
_cell.length_b   1.000
_cell.length_c   1.000
_cell.angle_alpha   90.00
_cell.angle_beta   90.00
_cell.angle_gamma   90.00
#
_symmetry.space_group_name_H-M   'P 1'
#
loop_
_entity.id
_entity.type
_entity.pdbx_description
1 polymer ?
#
loop_
_entity_poly.entity_id
_entity_poly.type
_entity_poly.pdbx_seq_one_letter_code
_entity_poly.pdbx_strand_id
1 'polypeptide(L)'
;MAKRRKSRFPAAERSVDSAEVRLIRIPGIPEIRTGDDLGKVVASAARQAGIRFRDKDILVVAQKIVSKSEGALVDLASVKPTAPAVALAERLKKDPRAVEMVLRESRRIVRSDHVLIAETHHGFVCANAGVDHSNVPGDDIVTLLPRDPDGSAKKLATMLRKWTDKRIAVIISDTFGRPWRLGLTNVAIGAAGVPVLVDLRGTRDRQGKVLSATILAVADELAAAAGLLMDKSKGSPVVLIRGYRYRLRFEPAANIIRPAAEDLFR
;
A
#
# COMPACT_ATOMS: atom_id res chain seq x y z
N MET A 1 -10.08 -24.07 -31.98
CA MET A 1 -8.66 -23.83 -31.65
C MET A 1 -8.57 -22.67 -30.65
N ALA A 2 -8.43 -22.95 -29.36
CA ALA A 2 -8.32 -21.92 -28.33
C ALA A 2 -6.90 -21.34 -28.36
N LYS A 3 -6.75 -20.05 -28.67
CA LYS A 3 -5.48 -19.33 -28.56
C LYS A 3 -5.01 -19.37 -27.11
N ARG A 4 -3.90 -20.07 -26.82
CA ARG A 4 -3.20 -20.00 -25.52
C ARG A 4 -2.87 -18.53 -25.23
N ARG A 5 -3.59 -17.90 -24.30
CA ARG A 5 -3.18 -16.62 -23.72
C ARG A 5 -1.82 -16.85 -23.06
N LYS A 6 -0.78 -16.22 -23.58
CA LYS A 6 0.53 -16.17 -22.92
C LYS A 6 0.32 -15.53 -21.55
N SER A 7 0.78 -16.19 -20.49
CA SER A 7 0.74 -15.64 -19.13
C SER A 7 1.37 -14.24 -19.14
N ARG A 8 0.65 -13.26 -18.60
CA ARG A 8 1.12 -11.87 -18.48
C ARG A 8 2.29 -11.76 -17.50
N PHE A 9 2.50 -12.81 -16.70
CA PHE A 9 3.52 -12.88 -15.66
C PHE A 9 4.39 -14.11 -15.87
N PRO A 10 5.74 -13.99 -15.78
CA PRO A 10 6.62 -15.13 -15.85
C PRO A 10 6.46 -16.01 -14.61
N ALA A 11 6.50 -17.33 -14.80
CA ALA A 11 6.47 -18.30 -13.70
C ALA A 11 7.57 -18.00 -12.68
N ALA A 12 7.23 -17.90 -11.42
CA ALA A 12 8.20 -17.70 -10.33
C ALA A 12 8.58 -19.05 -9.75
N GLU A 13 9.85 -19.41 -9.87
CA GLU A 13 10.42 -20.50 -9.06
C GLU A 13 10.50 -20.00 -7.61
N ARG A 14 9.65 -20.56 -6.73
CA ARG A 14 9.86 -20.47 -5.29
C ARG A 14 11.04 -21.39 -4.95
N SER A 15 12.17 -20.84 -4.54
CA SER A 15 13.18 -21.64 -3.86
C SER A 15 12.66 -21.93 -2.44
N VAL A 16 12.39 -23.18 -2.17
CA VAL A 16 11.67 -23.68 -0.97
C VAL A 16 12.54 -23.64 0.31
N ASP A 17 13.65 -22.94 0.30
CA ASP A 17 14.71 -23.12 1.29
C ASP A 17 14.93 -21.92 2.24
N SER A 18 13.90 -21.07 2.48
CA SER A 18 13.98 -20.11 3.58
C SER A 18 13.27 -20.69 4.80
N ALA A 19 14.03 -21.09 5.78
CA ALA A 19 13.51 -21.62 7.03
C ALA A 19 12.82 -20.57 7.89
N GLU A 20 13.00 -19.26 7.62
CA GLU A 20 12.51 -18.19 8.51
C GLU A 20 12.25 -16.89 7.77
N VAL A 21 11.14 -16.22 8.11
CA VAL A 21 10.86 -14.82 7.76
C VAL A 21 10.65 -14.03 9.05
N ARG A 22 11.40 -12.96 9.23
CA ARG A 22 11.34 -12.08 10.40
C ARG A 22 10.68 -10.77 10.07
N LEU A 23 9.74 -10.35 10.93
CA LEU A 23 9.17 -9.01 10.93
C LEU A 23 9.87 -8.21 12.03
N ILE A 24 10.42 -7.05 11.70
CA ILE A 24 11.19 -6.22 12.61
C ILE A 24 10.63 -4.80 12.57
N ARG A 25 10.03 -4.34 13.66
CA ARG A 25 9.59 -2.95 13.80
C ARG A 25 10.78 -2.02 13.80
N ILE A 26 10.71 -0.92 13.09
CA ILE A 26 11.68 0.19 13.21
C ILE A 26 11.06 1.24 14.14
N PRO A 27 11.51 1.31 15.41
CA PRO A 27 11.01 2.28 16.37
C PRO A 27 11.63 3.66 16.13
N GLY A 28 11.10 4.69 16.81
CA GLY A 28 11.69 6.03 16.85
C GLY A 28 11.57 6.82 15.55
N ILE A 29 10.60 6.48 14.68
CA ILE A 29 10.23 7.34 13.56
C ILE A 29 9.55 8.59 14.13
N PRO A 30 10.10 9.79 13.90
CA PRO A 30 9.52 11.04 14.38
C PRO A 30 8.23 11.38 13.62
N GLU A 31 7.54 12.43 14.06
CA GLU A 31 6.48 13.05 13.25
C GLU A 31 7.06 13.55 11.93
N ILE A 32 6.47 13.09 10.82
CA ILE A 32 6.92 13.41 9.46
C ILE A 32 6.26 14.70 8.99
N ARG A 33 7.08 15.56 8.38
CA ARG A 33 6.67 16.83 7.81
C ARG A 33 6.92 16.85 6.29
N THR A 34 6.23 17.73 5.61
CA THR A 34 6.43 17.97 4.18
C THR A 34 7.90 18.30 3.89
N GLY A 35 8.48 17.60 2.91
CA GLY A 35 9.87 17.76 2.50
C GLY A 35 10.88 16.87 3.24
N ASP A 36 10.48 16.14 4.27
CA ASP A 36 11.39 15.23 4.99
C ASP A 36 11.96 14.14 4.07
N ASP A 37 13.28 13.90 4.18
CA ASP A 37 13.95 12.75 3.55
C ASP A 37 13.63 11.48 4.34
N LEU A 38 12.57 10.76 3.92
CA LEU A 38 12.16 9.51 4.57
C LEU A 38 13.25 8.46 4.57
N GLY A 39 14.12 8.42 3.56
CA GLY A 39 15.25 7.48 3.52
C GLY A 39 16.23 7.75 4.67
N LYS A 40 16.56 9.03 4.89
CA LYS A 40 17.41 9.47 6.02
C LYS A 40 16.75 9.17 7.36
N VAL A 41 15.47 9.54 7.52
CA VAL A 41 14.72 9.32 8.75
C VAL A 41 14.71 7.84 9.12
N VAL A 42 14.30 6.97 8.20
CA VAL A 42 14.21 5.52 8.44
C VAL A 42 15.59 4.90 8.68
N ALA A 43 16.62 5.28 7.91
CA ALA A 43 17.98 4.78 8.11
C ALA A 43 18.55 5.20 9.48
N SER A 44 18.28 6.42 9.92
CA SER A 44 18.70 6.93 11.23
C SER A 44 17.98 6.22 12.38
N ALA A 45 16.66 6.05 12.29
CA ALA A 45 15.88 5.34 13.30
C ALA A 45 16.31 3.87 13.43
N ALA A 46 16.50 3.18 12.31
CA ALA A 46 17.01 1.81 12.31
C ALA A 46 18.39 1.71 12.98
N ARG A 47 19.31 2.62 12.65
CA ARG A 47 20.65 2.66 13.27
C ARG A 47 20.59 2.89 14.77
N GLN A 48 19.76 3.81 15.25
CA GLN A 48 19.55 4.08 16.68
C GLN A 48 18.99 2.87 17.41
N ALA A 49 18.14 2.09 16.74
CA ALA A 49 17.58 0.84 17.27
C ALA A 49 18.51 -0.38 17.12
N GLY A 50 19.75 -0.20 16.63
CA GLY A 50 20.68 -1.30 16.41
C GLY A 50 20.32 -2.22 15.22
N ILE A 51 19.38 -1.80 14.38
CA ILE A 51 18.92 -2.56 13.21
C ILE A 51 19.81 -2.22 12.02
N ARG A 52 20.53 -3.21 11.50
CA ARG A 52 21.36 -3.08 10.29
C ARG A 52 20.60 -3.64 9.11
N PHE A 53 20.43 -2.85 8.07
CA PHE A 53 19.87 -3.30 6.80
C PHE A 53 20.79 -4.27 6.06
N ARG A 54 20.17 -5.17 5.29
CA ARG A 54 20.85 -6.14 4.42
C ARG A 54 20.28 -6.04 3.01
N ASP A 55 21.04 -6.50 2.02
CA ASP A 55 20.49 -6.65 0.67
C ASP A 55 19.34 -7.64 0.69
N LYS A 56 18.30 -7.34 -0.13
CA LYS A 56 17.04 -8.09 -0.20
C LYS A 56 16.13 -7.99 1.05
N ASP A 57 16.44 -7.14 2.03
CA ASP A 57 15.42 -6.74 2.99
C ASP A 57 14.26 -6.05 2.25
N ILE A 58 13.05 -6.17 2.80
CA ILE A 58 11.86 -5.49 2.30
C ILE A 58 11.39 -4.53 3.38
N LEU A 59 11.23 -3.27 3.05
CA LEU A 59 10.67 -2.27 3.94
C LEU A 59 9.20 -2.04 3.59
N VAL A 60 8.32 -2.28 4.54
CA VAL A 60 6.90 -1.92 4.43
C VAL A 60 6.67 -0.63 5.20
N VAL A 61 6.08 0.36 4.53
CA VAL A 61 5.91 1.71 5.04
C VAL A 61 4.44 2.10 4.94
N ALA A 62 3.86 2.60 6.03
CA ALA A 62 2.51 3.12 6.01
C ALA A 62 2.42 4.34 5.07
N GLN A 63 1.40 4.34 4.20
CA GLN A 63 1.22 5.40 3.19
C GLN A 63 1.21 6.80 3.82
N LYS A 64 0.72 6.93 5.05
CA LYS A 64 0.50 8.22 5.69
C LYS A 64 1.79 9.02 5.90
N ILE A 65 2.90 8.37 6.27
CA ILE A 65 4.18 9.07 6.39
C ILE A 65 4.76 9.45 5.02
N VAL A 66 4.45 8.69 3.98
CA VAL A 66 4.81 9.04 2.59
C VAL A 66 4.00 10.26 2.15
N SER A 67 2.67 10.22 2.33
CA SER A 67 1.77 11.34 2.02
C SER A 67 2.19 12.63 2.73
N LYS A 68 2.52 12.56 4.02
CA LYS A 68 3.01 13.73 4.77
C LYS A 68 4.31 14.27 4.18
N SER A 69 5.29 13.42 3.91
CA SER A 69 6.58 13.86 3.35
C SER A 69 6.45 14.49 1.97
N GLU A 70 5.46 14.03 1.18
CA GLU A 70 5.17 14.55 -0.17
C GLU A 70 4.21 15.73 -0.17
N GLY A 71 3.72 16.17 1.01
CA GLY A 71 2.79 17.30 1.13
C GLY A 71 1.37 16.98 0.68
N ALA A 72 0.98 15.70 0.64
CA ALA A 72 -0.38 15.26 0.33
C ALA A 72 -1.31 15.47 1.54
N LEU A 73 -1.34 16.70 2.04
CA LEU A 73 -2.14 17.18 3.16
C LEU A 73 -3.06 18.30 2.65
N VAL A 74 -4.32 18.29 3.08
CA VAL A 74 -5.29 19.33 2.72
C VAL A 74 -5.92 19.89 3.98
N ASP A 75 -5.91 21.22 4.10
CA ASP A 75 -6.67 21.94 5.09
C ASP A 75 -8.11 22.11 4.58
N LEU A 76 -9.06 21.48 5.26
CA LEU A 76 -10.48 21.53 4.93
C LEU A 76 -11.06 22.94 5.05
N ALA A 77 -10.45 23.85 5.81
CA ALA A 77 -10.86 25.24 5.86
C ALA A 77 -10.74 25.93 4.49
N SER A 78 -9.83 25.45 3.64
CA SER A 78 -9.65 25.94 2.27
C SER A 78 -10.60 25.32 1.24
N VAL A 79 -11.34 24.27 1.62
CA VAL A 79 -12.18 23.49 0.70
C VAL A 79 -13.60 24.06 0.64
N LYS A 80 -14.03 24.41 -0.57
CA LYS A 80 -15.42 24.79 -0.86
C LYS A 80 -16.14 23.55 -1.40
N PRO A 81 -17.13 22.98 -0.67
CA PRO A 81 -17.86 21.82 -1.12
C PRO A 81 -18.82 22.20 -2.27
N THR A 82 -18.92 21.29 -3.23
CA THR A 82 -19.91 21.39 -4.32
C THR A 82 -21.30 20.94 -3.85
N ALA A 83 -22.35 21.29 -4.58
CA ALA A 83 -23.71 20.85 -4.25
C ALA A 83 -23.85 19.32 -4.14
N PRO A 84 -23.26 18.49 -5.03
CA PRO A 84 -23.23 17.05 -4.87
C PRO A 84 -22.54 16.58 -3.58
N ALA A 85 -21.46 17.23 -3.17
CA ALA A 85 -20.76 16.90 -1.92
C ALA A 85 -21.61 17.20 -0.70
N VAL A 86 -22.32 18.34 -0.70
CA VAL A 86 -23.24 18.73 0.39
C VAL A 86 -24.37 17.71 0.51
N ALA A 87 -25.08 17.39 -0.58
CA ALA A 87 -26.19 16.46 -0.56
C ALA A 87 -25.75 15.04 -0.11
N LEU A 88 -24.55 14.61 -0.52
CA LEU A 88 -24.01 13.32 -0.11
C LEU A 88 -23.58 13.33 1.36
N ALA A 89 -23.01 14.42 1.84
CA ALA A 89 -22.60 14.61 3.23
C ALA A 89 -23.78 14.59 4.20
N GLU A 90 -24.88 15.25 3.87
CA GLU A 90 -26.13 15.24 4.65
C GLU A 90 -26.64 13.81 4.82
N ARG A 91 -26.72 13.05 3.72
CA ARG A 91 -27.18 11.66 3.75
C ARG A 91 -26.28 10.76 4.58
N LEU A 92 -24.98 10.98 4.57
CA LEU A 92 -23.98 10.18 5.27
C LEU A 92 -23.64 10.71 6.67
N LYS A 93 -24.17 11.86 7.07
CA LYS A 93 -23.85 12.59 8.32
C LYS A 93 -22.34 12.83 8.46
N LYS A 94 -21.72 13.36 7.39
CA LYS A 94 -20.30 13.66 7.31
C LYS A 94 -20.05 15.14 7.03
N ASP A 95 -18.81 15.59 7.23
CA ASP A 95 -18.37 16.93 6.84
C ASP A 95 -18.40 17.04 5.31
N PRO A 96 -19.14 18.01 4.73
CA PRO A 96 -19.23 18.19 3.29
C PRO A 96 -17.86 18.54 2.65
N ARG A 97 -16.95 19.17 3.38
CA ARG A 97 -15.59 19.48 2.90
C ARG A 97 -14.77 18.20 2.73
N ALA A 98 -14.87 17.27 3.69
CA ALA A 98 -14.22 15.98 3.59
C ALA A 98 -14.83 15.12 2.46
N VAL A 99 -16.16 15.15 2.30
CA VAL A 99 -16.84 14.46 1.18
C VAL A 99 -16.40 15.04 -0.16
N GLU A 100 -16.26 16.36 -0.26
CA GLU A 100 -15.70 17.02 -1.46
C GLU A 100 -14.32 16.47 -1.82
N MET A 101 -13.44 16.31 -0.82
CA MET A 101 -12.11 15.74 -1.07
C MET A 101 -12.20 14.27 -1.53
N VAL A 102 -13.10 13.47 -0.95
CA VAL A 102 -13.34 12.10 -1.43
C VAL A 102 -13.79 12.10 -2.89
N LEU A 103 -14.70 13.00 -3.29
CA LEU A 103 -15.15 13.10 -4.68
C LEU A 103 -14.00 13.51 -5.62
N ARG A 104 -13.14 14.46 -5.21
CA ARG A 104 -11.98 14.89 -6.00
C ARG A 104 -10.95 13.78 -6.19
N GLU A 105 -10.75 12.92 -5.18
CA GLU A 105 -9.80 11.80 -5.22
C GLU A 105 -10.41 10.54 -5.87
N SER A 106 -11.68 10.60 -6.29
CA SER A 106 -12.41 9.47 -6.86
C SER A 106 -12.56 9.59 -8.37
N ARG A 107 -12.34 8.48 -9.05
CA ARG A 107 -12.76 8.30 -10.45
C ARG A 107 -14.28 8.08 -10.52
N ARG A 108 -14.83 7.34 -9.56
CA ARG A 108 -16.28 7.11 -9.39
C ARG A 108 -16.60 6.63 -7.98
N ILE A 109 -17.85 6.84 -7.55
CA ILE A 109 -18.38 6.26 -6.33
C ILE A 109 -18.96 4.87 -6.66
N VAL A 110 -18.52 3.87 -5.92
CA VAL A 110 -18.97 2.48 -6.06
C VAL A 110 -20.19 2.22 -5.16
N ARG A 111 -20.16 2.72 -3.91
CA ARG A 111 -21.25 2.61 -2.94
C ARG A 111 -21.24 3.81 -1.99
N SER A 112 -22.44 4.24 -1.57
CA SER A 112 -22.62 5.42 -0.72
C SER A 112 -23.73 5.25 0.33
N ASP A 113 -23.86 4.05 0.94
CA ASP A 113 -24.91 3.80 1.93
C ASP A 113 -24.47 4.22 3.35
N HIS A 114 -23.57 3.45 3.99
CA HIS A 114 -23.04 3.75 5.33
C HIS A 114 -21.61 4.30 5.26
N VAL A 115 -20.87 3.89 4.25
CA VAL A 115 -19.50 4.29 3.98
C VAL A 115 -19.39 4.64 2.50
N LEU A 116 -18.63 5.69 2.19
CA LEU A 116 -18.26 5.99 0.82
C LEU A 116 -17.19 5.00 0.37
N ILE A 117 -17.59 4.06 -0.49
CA ILE A 117 -16.63 3.20 -1.22
C ILE A 117 -16.43 3.82 -2.59
N ALA A 118 -15.20 4.16 -2.90
CA ALA A 118 -14.84 4.85 -4.13
C ALA A 118 -13.70 4.16 -4.85
N GLU A 119 -13.70 4.27 -6.16
CA GLU A 119 -12.55 3.93 -6.99
C GLU A 119 -11.67 5.18 -7.12
N THR A 120 -10.44 5.09 -6.63
CA THR A 120 -9.46 6.17 -6.71
C THR A 120 -8.94 6.38 -8.13
N HIS A 121 -8.24 7.49 -8.40
CA HIS A 121 -7.57 7.70 -9.68
C HIS A 121 -6.51 6.64 -9.99
N HIS A 122 -5.94 5.99 -8.96
CA HIS A 122 -5.02 4.85 -9.09
C HIS A 122 -5.72 3.55 -9.48
N GLY A 123 -7.07 3.49 -9.34
CA GLY A 123 -7.88 2.30 -9.58
C GLY A 123 -8.14 1.43 -8.34
N PHE A 124 -7.65 1.81 -7.17
CA PHE A 124 -7.98 1.11 -5.91
C PHE A 124 -9.42 1.39 -5.53
N VAL A 125 -10.14 0.35 -5.09
CA VAL A 125 -11.50 0.48 -4.53
C VAL A 125 -11.40 0.41 -3.01
N CYS A 126 -11.62 1.53 -2.34
CA CYS A 126 -11.46 1.63 -0.89
C CYS A 126 -12.44 2.64 -0.27
N ALA A 127 -12.49 2.64 1.06
CA ALA A 127 -13.30 3.61 1.80
C ALA A 127 -12.73 5.03 1.65
N ASN A 128 -13.62 5.98 1.40
CA ASN A 128 -13.34 7.42 1.32
C ASN A 128 -12.20 7.77 0.34
N ALA A 129 -11.97 6.98 -0.71
CA ALA A 129 -10.86 7.15 -1.66
C ALA A 129 -9.48 7.29 -0.98
N GLY A 130 -9.29 6.74 0.22
CA GLY A 130 -8.06 6.90 1.00
C GLY A 130 -7.90 8.25 1.70
N VAL A 131 -8.89 9.14 1.64
CA VAL A 131 -8.91 10.40 2.42
C VAL A 131 -9.10 10.04 3.90
N ASP A 132 -8.15 10.46 4.75
CA ASP A 132 -8.12 10.06 6.16
C ASP A 132 -7.75 11.23 7.08
N HIS A 133 -8.52 11.39 8.18
CA HIS A 133 -8.29 12.37 9.25
C HIS A 133 -7.37 11.86 10.36
N SER A 134 -7.08 10.56 10.42
CA SER A 134 -6.36 9.98 11.56
C SER A 134 -4.86 10.32 11.52
N ASN A 135 -4.28 10.55 12.71
CA ASN A 135 -2.84 10.86 12.88
C ASN A 135 -2.34 12.07 12.08
N VAL A 136 -3.16 13.10 11.95
CA VAL A 136 -2.79 14.42 11.42
C VAL A 136 -2.97 15.47 12.51
N PRO A 137 -2.19 16.57 12.50
CA PRO A 137 -2.36 17.62 13.48
C PRO A 137 -3.63 18.44 13.16
N GLY A 138 -4.53 18.56 14.15
CA GLY A 138 -5.78 19.32 14.03
C GLY A 138 -6.93 18.55 13.38
N ASP A 139 -8.15 19.06 13.61
CA ASP A 139 -9.39 18.40 13.18
C ASP A 139 -9.75 18.69 11.71
N ASP A 140 -9.20 19.77 11.15
CA ASP A 140 -9.48 20.21 9.78
C ASP A 140 -8.45 19.73 8.75
N ILE A 141 -7.46 18.91 9.13
CA ILE A 141 -6.47 18.39 8.17
C ILE A 141 -6.82 16.97 7.75
N VAL A 142 -6.73 16.69 6.46
CA VAL A 142 -6.82 15.33 5.90
C VAL A 142 -5.55 14.96 5.15
N THR A 143 -5.21 13.68 5.14
CA THR A 143 -4.21 13.12 4.23
C THR A 143 -4.89 12.51 3.02
N LEU A 144 -4.26 12.68 1.86
CA LEU A 144 -4.58 11.99 0.61
C LEU A 144 -3.59 10.85 0.38
N LEU A 145 -3.91 9.93 -0.51
CA LEU A 145 -2.92 8.95 -0.97
C LEU A 145 -1.77 9.65 -1.72
N PRO A 146 -0.56 9.10 -1.73
CA PRO A 146 0.50 9.58 -2.60
C PRO A 146 0.02 9.59 -4.05
N ARG A 147 0.35 10.64 -4.80
CA ARG A 147 -0.11 10.79 -6.20
C ARG A 147 0.37 9.66 -7.12
N ASP A 148 1.57 9.17 -6.90
CA ASP A 148 2.18 8.01 -7.59
C ASP A 148 2.84 7.11 -6.54
N PRO A 149 2.08 6.17 -5.93
CA PRO A 149 2.61 5.33 -4.85
C PRO A 149 3.78 4.44 -5.30
N ASP A 150 3.79 3.96 -6.55
CA ASP A 150 4.91 3.16 -7.08
C ASP A 150 6.15 4.01 -7.30
N GLY A 151 5.99 5.24 -7.80
CA GLY A 151 7.05 6.24 -7.91
C GLY A 151 7.61 6.61 -6.54
N SER A 152 6.74 6.80 -5.54
CA SER A 152 7.14 7.08 -4.15
C SER A 152 7.92 5.91 -3.54
N ALA A 153 7.49 4.66 -3.78
CA ALA A 153 8.23 3.46 -3.34
C ALA A 153 9.62 3.39 -3.99
N LYS A 154 9.71 3.67 -5.29
CA LYS A 154 10.99 3.70 -6.03
C LYS A 154 11.92 4.81 -5.53
N LYS A 155 11.37 6.00 -5.29
CA LYS A 155 12.11 7.13 -4.71
C LYS A 155 12.66 6.76 -3.34
N LEU A 156 11.83 6.21 -2.46
CA LEU A 156 12.24 5.79 -1.12
C LEU A 156 13.31 4.69 -1.16
N ALA A 157 13.19 3.69 -2.04
CA ALA A 157 14.21 2.65 -2.23
C ALA A 157 15.56 3.26 -2.67
N THR A 158 15.53 4.28 -3.53
CA THR A 158 16.72 5.02 -3.96
C THR A 158 17.35 5.80 -2.82
N MET A 159 16.55 6.50 -2.02
CA MET A 159 16.99 7.23 -0.84
C MET A 159 17.60 6.30 0.21
N LEU A 160 16.97 5.16 0.48
CA LEU A 160 17.49 4.13 1.40
C LEU A 160 18.85 3.60 0.92
N ARG A 161 19.01 3.34 -0.37
CA ARG A 161 20.28 2.91 -0.93
C ARG A 161 21.40 3.94 -0.69
N LYS A 162 21.09 5.23 -0.83
CA LYS A 162 22.03 6.33 -0.54
C LYS A 162 22.52 6.32 0.92
N TRP A 163 21.61 6.04 1.87
CA TRP A 163 21.90 6.11 3.30
C TRP A 163 22.42 4.82 3.91
N THR A 164 22.19 3.66 3.27
CA THR A 164 22.49 2.34 3.84
C THR A 164 23.49 1.53 3.01
N ASP A 165 23.74 1.93 1.77
CA ASP A 165 24.50 1.17 0.75
C ASP A 165 23.92 -0.25 0.53
N LYS A 166 22.62 -0.43 0.75
CA LYS A 166 21.92 -1.71 0.58
C LYS A 166 20.78 -1.60 -0.43
N ARG A 167 20.53 -2.69 -1.14
CA ARG A 167 19.38 -2.82 -2.07
C ARG A 167 18.18 -3.35 -1.29
N ILE A 168 17.34 -2.44 -0.86
CA ILE A 168 16.14 -2.70 -0.06
C ILE A 168 14.93 -2.50 -0.96
N ALA A 169 14.04 -3.50 -1.00
CA ALA A 169 12.74 -3.33 -1.64
C ALA A 169 11.80 -2.53 -0.73
N VAL A 170 10.87 -1.81 -1.34
CA VAL A 170 9.90 -0.98 -0.60
C VAL A 170 8.49 -1.34 -1.00
N ILE A 171 7.60 -1.48 -0.03
CA ILE A 171 6.15 -1.56 -0.20
C ILE A 171 5.54 -0.39 0.58
N ILE A 172 4.71 0.40 -0.08
CA ILE A 172 3.84 1.38 0.58
C ILE A 172 2.50 0.69 0.81
N SER A 173 2.05 0.67 2.06
CA SER A 173 0.81 0.01 2.45
C SER A 173 -0.22 0.97 3.00
N ASP A 174 -1.49 0.67 2.72
CA ASP A 174 -2.62 1.29 3.38
C ASP A 174 -3.54 0.24 3.99
N THR A 175 -4.49 0.66 4.81
CA THR A 175 -5.38 -0.23 5.56
C THR A 175 -6.77 -0.25 4.93
N PHE A 176 -7.15 -1.35 4.29
CA PHE A 176 -8.43 -1.48 3.58
C PHE A 176 -9.40 -2.42 4.29
N GLY A 177 -10.69 -2.11 4.15
CA GLY A 177 -11.78 -3.07 4.36
C GLY A 177 -11.78 -4.14 3.27
N ARG A 178 -12.45 -5.26 3.54
CA ARG A 178 -12.55 -6.38 2.61
C ARG A 178 -14.03 -6.77 2.44
N PRO A 179 -14.47 -7.09 1.21
CA PRO A 179 -15.80 -7.64 0.99
C PRO A 179 -16.03 -8.89 1.86
N TRP A 180 -17.22 -9.01 2.45
CA TRP A 180 -17.69 -10.14 3.26
C TRP A 180 -16.84 -10.57 4.47
N ARG A 181 -15.87 -9.78 4.88
CA ARG A 181 -15.06 -10.07 6.07
C ARG A 181 -14.98 -8.85 6.97
N LEU A 182 -15.22 -9.05 8.24
CA LEU A 182 -14.98 -8.00 9.25
C LEU A 182 -13.48 -7.75 9.43
N GLY A 183 -13.16 -6.55 9.86
CA GLY A 183 -11.79 -6.09 10.12
C GLY A 183 -11.09 -5.54 8.88
N LEU A 184 -10.07 -4.75 9.14
CA LEU A 184 -9.21 -4.14 8.14
C LEU A 184 -7.93 -4.96 7.99
N THR A 185 -7.29 -4.86 6.83
CA THR A 185 -5.97 -5.43 6.59
C THR A 185 -5.10 -4.47 5.82
N ASN A 186 -3.80 -4.54 6.01
CA ASN A 186 -2.87 -3.77 5.19
C ASN A 186 -2.76 -4.41 3.80
N VAL A 187 -2.80 -3.57 2.77
CA VAL A 187 -2.61 -3.95 1.37
C VAL A 187 -1.53 -3.08 0.74
N ALA A 188 -0.87 -3.58 -0.28
CA ALA A 188 0.12 -2.83 -1.02
C ALA A 188 -0.56 -1.87 -1.98
N ILE A 189 -0.22 -0.58 -1.90
CA ILE A 189 -0.67 0.45 -2.84
C ILE A 189 0.47 0.97 -3.73
N GLY A 190 1.72 0.71 -3.34
CA GLY A 190 2.92 1.03 -4.11
C GLY A 190 4.03 0.03 -3.83
N ALA A 191 4.84 -0.31 -4.84
CA ALA A 191 5.90 -1.30 -4.72
C ALA A 191 7.13 -0.95 -5.56
N ALA A 192 8.31 -1.26 -5.03
CA ALA A 192 9.58 -1.16 -5.76
C ALA A 192 10.55 -2.27 -5.36
N GLY A 193 11.09 -2.98 -6.33
CA GLY A 193 12.14 -3.99 -6.13
C GLY A 193 11.64 -5.34 -5.62
N VAL A 194 10.33 -5.57 -5.52
CA VAL A 194 9.70 -6.82 -5.09
C VAL A 194 8.61 -7.21 -6.09
N PRO A 195 8.37 -8.52 -6.35
CA PRO A 195 7.23 -8.93 -7.16
C PRO A 195 5.93 -8.62 -6.40
N VAL A 196 4.94 -8.09 -7.11
CA VAL A 196 3.62 -7.81 -6.51
C VAL A 196 2.71 -9.02 -6.62
N LEU A 197 2.84 -9.78 -7.70
CA LEU A 197 2.12 -11.03 -7.95
C LEU A 197 3.10 -12.17 -8.25
N VAL A 198 2.75 -13.37 -7.82
CA VAL A 198 3.43 -14.61 -8.19
C VAL A 198 2.45 -15.52 -8.91
N ASP A 199 2.63 -15.67 -10.20
CA ASP A 199 1.79 -16.51 -11.06
C ASP A 199 2.34 -17.96 -11.04
N LEU A 200 1.58 -18.87 -10.45
CA LEU A 200 1.88 -20.30 -10.38
C LEU A 200 1.13 -21.13 -11.45
N ARG A 201 0.34 -20.48 -12.31
CA ARG A 201 -0.37 -21.18 -13.38
C ARG A 201 0.60 -21.85 -14.33
N GLY A 202 0.32 -23.09 -14.70
CA GLY A 202 1.18 -23.91 -15.53
C GLY A 202 2.29 -24.64 -14.78
N THR A 203 2.51 -24.34 -13.49
CA THR A 203 3.38 -25.14 -12.62
C THR A 203 2.64 -26.38 -12.11
N ARG A 204 3.37 -27.35 -11.57
CA ARG A 204 2.77 -28.57 -11.01
C ARG A 204 2.74 -28.50 -9.48
N ASP A 205 1.65 -29.00 -8.89
CA ASP A 205 1.57 -29.21 -7.45
C ASP A 205 2.41 -30.44 -7.02
N ARG A 206 2.41 -30.74 -5.72
CA ARG A 206 3.15 -31.89 -5.15
C ARG A 206 2.71 -33.24 -5.72
N GLN A 207 1.48 -33.35 -6.22
CA GLN A 207 0.94 -34.55 -6.83
C GLN A 207 1.14 -34.59 -8.36
N GLY A 208 1.85 -33.61 -8.92
CA GLY A 208 2.09 -33.49 -10.38
C GLY A 208 0.95 -32.86 -11.17
N LYS A 209 -0.14 -32.40 -10.53
CA LYS A 209 -1.29 -31.76 -11.20
C LYS A 209 -0.96 -30.32 -11.55
N VAL A 210 -1.31 -29.90 -12.78
CA VAL A 210 -1.06 -28.54 -13.25
C VAL A 210 -2.00 -27.56 -12.55
N LEU A 211 -1.43 -26.50 -11.94
CA LEU A 211 -2.17 -25.39 -11.37
C LEU A 211 -2.73 -24.50 -12.51
N SER A 212 -4.03 -24.27 -12.52
CA SER A 212 -4.71 -23.52 -13.59
C SER A 212 -5.09 -22.11 -13.23
N ALA A 213 -5.25 -21.79 -11.94
CA ALA A 213 -5.82 -20.51 -11.47
C ALA A 213 -5.01 -19.81 -10.39
N THR A 214 -3.93 -20.41 -9.88
CA THR A 214 -3.23 -19.90 -8.69
C THR A 214 -2.33 -18.72 -9.02
N ILE A 215 -2.70 -17.54 -8.52
CA ILE A 215 -1.89 -16.32 -8.51
C ILE A 215 -1.88 -15.82 -7.07
N LEU A 216 -0.70 -15.55 -6.51
CA LEU A 216 -0.55 -15.07 -5.13
C LEU A 216 -0.29 -13.56 -5.16
N ALA A 217 -1.00 -12.81 -4.33
CA ALA A 217 -0.81 -11.37 -4.13
C ALA A 217 0.29 -11.14 -3.07
N VAL A 218 1.54 -11.43 -3.43
CA VAL A 218 2.66 -11.46 -2.49
C VAL A 218 2.90 -10.11 -1.82
N ALA A 219 2.73 -9.00 -2.54
CA ALA A 219 2.90 -7.69 -1.93
C ALA A 219 1.83 -7.41 -0.87
N ASP A 220 0.58 -7.89 -1.06
CA ASP A 220 -0.47 -7.79 -0.05
C ASP A 220 -0.19 -8.71 1.14
N GLU A 221 0.29 -9.94 0.91
CA GLU A 221 0.71 -10.85 2.00
C GLU A 221 1.81 -10.22 2.86
N LEU A 222 2.81 -9.57 2.24
CA LEU A 222 3.89 -8.87 2.94
C LEU A 222 3.37 -7.62 3.68
N ALA A 223 2.49 -6.85 3.06
CA ALA A 223 1.86 -5.69 3.69
C ALA A 223 1.02 -6.10 4.90
N ALA A 224 0.20 -7.14 4.76
CA ALA A 224 -0.62 -7.66 5.84
C ALA A 224 0.22 -8.21 7.01
N ALA A 225 1.30 -8.94 6.71
CA ALA A 225 2.22 -9.43 7.74
C ALA A 225 2.90 -8.29 8.50
N ALA A 226 3.36 -7.24 7.79
CA ALA A 226 3.91 -6.03 8.41
C ALA A 226 2.88 -5.32 9.29
N GLY A 227 1.61 -5.33 8.89
CA GLY A 227 0.49 -4.76 9.64
C GLY A 227 0.38 -5.26 11.09
N LEU A 228 0.83 -6.50 11.37
CA LEU A 228 0.86 -7.08 12.72
C LEU A 228 1.77 -6.29 13.69
N LEU A 229 2.78 -5.59 13.16
CA LEU A 229 3.71 -4.77 13.95
C LEU A 229 3.49 -3.27 13.75
N MET A 230 2.67 -2.87 12.78
CA MET A 230 2.27 -1.48 12.57
C MET A 230 1.18 -1.11 13.57
N ASP A 231 1.55 -0.35 14.58
CA ASP A 231 0.63 0.09 15.63
C ASP A 231 0.30 1.57 15.44
N LYS A 232 -0.97 1.84 15.06
CA LYS A 232 -1.46 3.20 14.84
C LYS A 232 -1.41 4.06 16.11
N SER A 233 -1.58 3.45 17.27
CA SER A 233 -1.58 4.13 18.57
C SER A 233 -0.17 4.42 19.09
N LYS A 234 0.82 3.61 18.68
CA LYS A 234 2.22 3.73 19.15
C LYS A 234 3.16 4.33 18.11
N GLY A 235 2.64 4.84 17.01
CA GLY A 235 3.45 5.51 15.99
C GLY A 235 4.52 4.61 15.35
N SER A 236 4.15 3.39 14.95
CA SER A 236 5.07 2.42 14.32
C SER A 236 4.75 2.24 12.83
N PRO A 237 5.09 3.22 11.97
CA PRO A 237 4.65 3.22 10.57
C PRO A 237 5.59 2.44 9.63
N VAL A 238 6.66 1.81 10.15
CA VAL A 238 7.69 1.17 9.32
C VAL A 238 8.06 -0.18 9.90
N VAL A 239 8.01 -1.22 9.06
CA VAL A 239 8.40 -2.59 9.39
C VAL A 239 9.35 -3.13 8.34
N LEU A 240 10.44 -3.73 8.80
CA LEU A 240 11.41 -4.44 7.99
C LEU A 240 11.05 -5.93 7.96
N ILE A 241 10.96 -6.50 6.76
CA ILE A 241 10.80 -7.94 6.53
C ILE A 241 12.11 -8.50 6.03
N ARG A 242 12.60 -9.53 6.69
CA ARG A 242 13.88 -10.19 6.37
C ARG A 242 13.69 -11.68 6.21
N GLY A 243 14.39 -12.29 5.24
CA GLY A 243 14.38 -13.73 5.02
C GLY A 243 13.42 -14.19 3.94
N TYR A 244 12.45 -13.37 3.52
CA TYR A 244 11.63 -13.71 2.36
C TYR A 244 12.50 -13.70 1.09
N ARG A 245 12.52 -14.83 0.37
CA ARG A 245 13.31 -14.98 -0.86
C ARG A 245 12.48 -14.61 -2.08
N TYR A 246 12.98 -13.67 -2.87
CA TYR A 246 12.35 -13.21 -4.11
C TYR A 246 13.40 -12.81 -5.14
N ARG A 247 12.97 -12.73 -6.41
CA ARG A 247 13.77 -12.10 -7.47
C ARG A 247 13.42 -10.61 -7.52
N LEU A 248 14.43 -9.75 -7.63
CA LEU A 248 14.23 -8.31 -7.80
C LEU A 248 13.37 -8.07 -9.05
N ARG A 249 12.25 -7.37 -8.88
CA ARG A 249 11.35 -6.98 -9.95
C ARG A 249 10.84 -5.56 -9.72
N PHE A 250 10.61 -4.86 -10.81
CA PHE A 250 9.97 -3.56 -10.81
C PHE A 250 8.59 -3.69 -11.46
N GLU A 251 7.66 -4.20 -10.67
CA GLU A 251 6.27 -4.34 -11.06
C GLU A 251 5.44 -3.33 -10.25
N PRO A 252 4.56 -2.55 -10.89
CA PRO A 252 3.71 -1.61 -10.18
C PRO A 252 2.67 -2.35 -9.33
N ALA A 253 2.34 -1.82 -8.15
CA ALA A 253 1.28 -2.35 -7.31
C ALA A 253 -0.08 -2.34 -8.02
N ALA A 254 -0.27 -1.44 -8.97
CA ALA A 254 -1.45 -1.42 -9.84
C ALA A 254 -1.71 -2.76 -10.58
N ASN A 255 -0.71 -3.63 -10.75
CA ASN A 255 -0.90 -4.97 -11.33
C ASN A 255 -1.77 -5.88 -10.46
N ILE A 256 -1.95 -5.58 -9.17
CA ILE A 256 -2.84 -6.32 -8.26
C ILE A 256 -4.31 -6.00 -8.57
N ILE A 257 -4.57 -4.83 -9.16
CA ILE A 257 -5.93 -4.39 -9.47
C ILE A 257 -6.52 -5.30 -10.55
N ARG A 258 -7.67 -5.90 -10.25
CA ARG A 258 -8.37 -6.76 -11.18
C ARG A 258 -8.91 -5.92 -12.35
N PRO A 259 -8.71 -6.33 -13.61
CA PRO A 259 -9.35 -5.67 -14.75
C PRO A 259 -10.87 -5.66 -14.59
N ALA A 260 -11.54 -4.58 -15.01
CA ALA A 260 -12.99 -4.43 -14.86
C ALA A 260 -13.79 -5.58 -15.51
N ALA A 261 -13.29 -6.12 -16.63
CA ALA A 261 -13.90 -7.27 -17.31
C ALA A 261 -13.79 -8.61 -16.54
N GLU A 262 -12.92 -8.66 -15.53
CA GLU A 262 -12.68 -9.84 -14.68
C GLU A 262 -13.17 -9.61 -13.24
N ASP A 263 -13.78 -8.45 -12.96
CA ASP A 263 -14.28 -8.10 -11.63
C ASP A 263 -15.61 -8.82 -11.37
N LEU A 264 -15.63 -9.56 -10.27
CA LEU A 264 -16.80 -10.35 -9.85
C LEU A 264 -17.73 -9.57 -8.90
N PHE A 265 -17.40 -8.33 -8.55
CA PHE A 265 -18.03 -7.57 -7.47
C PHE A 265 -18.61 -6.21 -7.92
N ARG A 266 -18.54 -5.92 -9.21
CA ARG A 266 -19.09 -4.71 -9.84
C ARG A 266 -20.28 -5.03 -10.72
#